data_72e5638a051b5d9ca6d17bc75758f580
#
_entry.id   72e5638a051b5d9ca6d17bc75758f580
#
_cell.length_a   1.000
_cell.length_b   1.000
_cell.length_c   1.000
_cell.angle_alpha   90.00
_cell.angle_beta   90.00
_cell.angle_gamma   90.00
#
_symmetry.space_group_name_H-M   'P 1'
#
loop_
_entity.id
_entity.type
_entity.pdbx_description
1 polymer ?
#
loop_
_entity_poly.entity_id
_entity_poly.type
_entity_poly.pdbx_seq_one_letter_code
_entity_poly.pdbx_strand_id
1 'polypeptide(L)'
;MKTKLIWSSFLSASFMISIITFVSAAAVPAAAQYTDAQALADLGGPKEFERRRQALAQQLLAQEKNGGWLLLFARQVEPEADHYREDNDFYYLTGIADPGAVLLMNIKSGRSVLLEPAQAPRKKQVYGPNVLALPAEEQAKLGFARILPLAELDSLLIVAATEGGPLWLRLGFPDKADGARGEVGRDYADEYAAPYHPGLPLERNAADQIRSRYPQVALRDVTPLLDAMRNIKTPQEIEILRRNGKLSAEAMRDAIAHAHPGIFEYQIEARARFGYANAGAQGVAYPAIVSSGSSLNTWHYFNNRKQIPAGGLVVFDYGADLDHLTMDITRTFNISGKFPPEQAKWYAVDLEAQKAVIDFLRPGHTYEEASEAGLKIYKREGIENQWRGFPGHFVGMATHDVLSTRGPIKPGQIVTVEPIIEFLDKQWHFRVEDTILITDGAPENLSSAVPKEMKEVEALVGSAK
;
A
#
# COMPACT_ATOMS: atom_id res chain seq x y z
N MET A 1 66.64 -39.57 -37.23
CA MET A 1 65.74 -40.48 -37.99
C MET A 1 64.29 -40.17 -37.56
N LYS A 2 63.47 -39.82 -38.55
CA LYS A 2 61.98 -39.71 -38.55
C LYS A 2 61.31 -38.62 -37.77
N THR A 3 61.13 -37.50 -38.44
CA THR A 3 60.13 -36.46 -38.41
C THR A 3 58.71 -37.01 -38.41
N LYS A 4 57.84 -36.42 -37.59
CA LYS A 4 56.39 -36.38 -37.87
C LYS A 4 55.85 -34.99 -37.58
N LEU A 5 55.41 -34.33 -38.62
CA LEU A 5 54.54 -33.13 -38.58
C LEU A 5 53.21 -33.47 -37.92
N ILE A 6 52.71 -32.52 -37.10
CA ILE A 6 51.31 -32.47 -36.70
C ILE A 6 50.81 -31.05 -37.02
N TRP A 7 49.78 -31.02 -37.82
CA TRP A 7 49.04 -29.82 -38.24
C TRP A 7 48.30 -29.17 -37.07
N SER A 8 48.43 -27.85 -36.91
CA SER A 8 47.68 -27.07 -36.03
C SER A 8 46.50 -26.44 -36.78
N SER A 9 45.28 -26.79 -36.34
CA SER A 9 44.04 -26.18 -36.79
C SER A 9 43.81 -24.89 -35.99
N PHE A 10 43.81 -23.77 -36.66
CA PHE A 10 43.37 -22.47 -36.09
C PHE A 10 41.84 -22.48 -35.99
N LEU A 11 41.30 -22.46 -34.76
CA LEU A 11 39.93 -22.07 -34.48
C LEU A 11 39.93 -20.56 -34.20
N SER A 12 39.32 -19.80 -35.08
CA SER A 12 39.02 -18.39 -34.85
C SER A 12 37.83 -18.27 -33.88
N ALA A 13 38.10 -17.89 -32.65
CA ALA A 13 37.06 -17.48 -31.71
C ALA A 13 36.71 -16.03 -31.98
N SER A 14 35.53 -15.80 -32.58
CA SER A 14 34.92 -14.46 -32.64
C SER A 14 34.47 -14.04 -31.26
N PHE A 15 35.19 -13.12 -30.64
CA PHE A 15 34.75 -12.42 -29.43
C PHE A 15 33.67 -11.43 -29.83
N MET A 16 32.38 -11.74 -29.56
CA MET A 16 31.32 -10.75 -29.51
C MET A 16 31.53 -9.90 -28.25
N ILE A 17 32.02 -8.68 -28.41
CA ILE A 17 32.02 -7.67 -27.38
C ILE A 17 30.57 -7.13 -27.30
N SER A 18 29.80 -7.63 -26.33
CA SER A 18 28.56 -7.00 -25.95
C SER A 18 28.90 -5.66 -25.28
N ILE A 19 28.70 -4.59 -26.00
CA ILE A 19 28.71 -3.24 -25.42
C ILE A 19 27.48 -3.13 -24.53
N ILE A 20 27.68 -3.39 -23.24
CA ILE A 20 26.73 -3.01 -22.21
C ILE A 20 26.81 -1.48 -22.13
N THR A 21 25.88 -0.80 -22.76
CA THR A 21 25.66 0.63 -22.53
C THR A 21 25.18 0.77 -21.07
N PHE A 22 26.14 1.11 -20.19
CA PHE A 22 25.80 1.69 -18.89
C PHE A 22 25.06 3.00 -19.20
N VAL A 23 23.71 2.95 -19.13
CA VAL A 23 22.95 4.16 -18.89
C VAL A 23 23.45 4.65 -17.53
N SER A 24 24.20 5.74 -17.52
CA SER A 24 24.61 6.42 -16.31
C SER A 24 23.29 6.85 -15.61
N ALA A 25 22.83 6.04 -14.69
CA ALA A 25 21.84 6.48 -13.72
C ALA A 25 22.46 7.73 -13.09
N ALA A 26 21.77 8.87 -13.25
CA ALA A 26 22.16 10.08 -12.54
C ALA A 26 22.32 9.66 -11.07
N ALA A 27 23.50 9.92 -10.51
CA ALA A 27 23.83 9.48 -9.16
C ALA A 27 22.74 10.01 -8.22
N VAL A 28 21.89 9.09 -7.77
CA VAL A 28 20.95 9.39 -6.72
C VAL A 28 21.77 9.69 -5.49
N PRO A 29 21.50 10.78 -4.74
CA PRO A 29 22.27 11.13 -3.57
C PRO A 29 22.38 9.92 -2.64
N ALA A 30 23.51 9.80 -1.92
CA ALA A 30 23.64 8.85 -0.85
C ALA A 30 22.48 9.11 0.12
N ALA A 31 21.41 8.35 -0.02
CA ALA A 31 20.15 8.59 0.63
C ALA A 31 20.32 8.54 2.15
N ALA A 32 19.51 9.31 2.84
CA ALA A 32 19.23 9.07 4.23
C ALA A 32 18.75 7.62 4.37
N GLN A 33 19.11 6.93 5.44
CA GLN A 33 18.93 5.48 5.57
C GLN A 33 17.51 4.98 5.30
N TYR A 34 16.49 5.81 5.58
CA TYR A 34 15.08 5.43 5.45
C TYR A 34 14.43 5.94 4.16
N THR A 35 15.04 6.90 3.48
CA THR A 35 14.52 7.40 2.20
C THR A 35 15.10 6.56 1.07
N ASP A 36 14.28 5.65 0.53
CA ASP A 36 14.68 4.79 -0.57
C ASP A 36 14.77 5.60 -1.87
N ALA A 37 15.98 5.74 -2.37
CA ALA A 37 16.25 6.52 -3.56
C ALA A 37 15.64 5.91 -4.83
N GLN A 38 15.50 4.57 -4.89
CA GLN A 38 14.88 3.89 -6.02
C GLN A 38 13.37 4.08 -5.98
N ALA A 39 12.74 3.88 -4.82
CA ALA A 39 11.31 4.14 -4.63
C ALA A 39 10.95 5.60 -4.94
N LEU A 40 11.78 6.54 -4.49
CA LEU A 40 11.64 7.95 -4.81
C LEU A 40 11.69 8.21 -6.33
N ALA A 41 12.64 7.59 -7.03
CA ALA A 41 12.79 7.72 -8.48
C ALA A 41 11.60 7.09 -9.23
N ASP A 42 11.18 5.91 -8.82
CA ASP A 42 10.06 5.18 -9.43
C ASP A 42 8.72 5.92 -9.27
N LEU A 43 8.55 6.64 -8.17
CA LEU A 43 7.40 7.53 -7.93
C LEU A 43 7.47 8.87 -8.69
N GLY A 44 8.46 9.07 -9.56
CA GLY A 44 8.62 10.28 -10.37
C GLY A 44 9.62 11.30 -9.83
N GLY A 45 10.30 10.96 -8.75
CA GLY A 45 11.36 11.77 -8.13
C GLY A 45 10.86 13.03 -7.44
N PRO A 46 11.80 13.86 -6.94
CA PRO A 46 11.47 15.06 -6.17
C PRO A 46 10.52 16.04 -6.87
N LYS A 47 10.57 16.10 -8.21
CA LYS A 47 9.66 16.95 -9.00
C LYS A 47 8.20 16.56 -8.90
N GLU A 48 7.92 15.25 -8.81
CA GLU A 48 6.54 14.78 -8.65
C GLU A 48 6.00 15.16 -7.27
N PHE A 49 6.79 15.00 -6.22
CA PHE A 49 6.39 15.41 -4.87
C PHE A 49 6.22 16.93 -4.76
N GLU A 50 7.07 17.72 -5.41
CA GLU A 50 6.87 19.17 -5.53
C GLU A 50 5.57 19.49 -6.26
N ARG A 51 5.26 18.82 -7.38
CA ARG A 51 4.00 18.98 -8.13
C ARG A 51 2.79 18.69 -7.24
N ARG A 52 2.84 17.61 -6.42
CA ARG A 52 1.75 17.27 -5.47
C ARG A 52 1.55 18.39 -4.44
N ARG A 53 2.62 18.91 -3.85
CA ARG A 53 2.56 20.05 -2.92
C ARG A 53 1.97 21.30 -3.58
N GLN A 54 2.36 21.61 -4.82
CA GLN A 54 1.81 22.74 -5.58
C GLN A 54 0.33 22.56 -5.91
N ALA A 55 -0.07 21.37 -6.32
CA ALA A 55 -1.47 21.04 -6.58
C ALA A 55 -2.34 21.17 -5.31
N LEU A 56 -1.86 20.70 -4.17
CA LEU A 56 -2.54 20.88 -2.88
C LEU A 56 -2.62 22.35 -2.50
N ALA A 57 -1.52 23.13 -2.65
CA ALA A 57 -1.53 24.56 -2.36
C ALA A 57 -2.57 25.32 -3.19
N GLN A 58 -2.73 24.98 -4.48
CA GLN A 58 -3.75 25.57 -5.36
C GLN A 58 -5.16 25.23 -4.86
N GLN A 59 -5.44 23.99 -4.47
CA GLN A 59 -6.75 23.60 -3.93
C GLN A 59 -7.06 24.30 -2.59
N LEU A 60 -6.09 24.43 -1.72
CA LEU A 60 -6.22 25.14 -0.45
C LEU A 60 -6.45 26.63 -0.67
N LEU A 61 -5.72 27.26 -1.62
CA LEU A 61 -5.89 28.67 -1.97
C LEU A 61 -7.26 28.94 -2.59
N ALA A 62 -7.85 27.99 -3.32
CA ALA A 62 -9.20 28.11 -3.83
C ALA A 62 -10.27 28.14 -2.70
N GLN A 63 -10.02 27.46 -1.59
CA GLN A 63 -10.89 27.49 -0.40
C GLN A 63 -10.64 28.70 0.49
N GLU A 64 -9.37 29.16 0.59
CA GLU A 64 -8.97 30.26 1.46
C GLU A 64 -8.07 31.23 0.67
N LYS A 65 -8.68 32.25 0.08
CA LYS A 65 -7.99 33.22 -0.82
C LYS A 65 -6.87 34.01 -0.15
N ASN A 66 -6.93 34.16 1.17
CA ASN A 66 -5.88 34.84 1.93
C ASN A 66 -4.63 33.96 2.15
N GLY A 67 -4.69 32.68 1.75
CA GLY A 67 -3.61 31.74 1.92
C GLY A 67 -3.66 31.03 3.27
N GLY A 68 -2.55 31.06 3.99
CA GLY A 68 -2.33 30.33 5.23
C GLY A 68 -1.16 29.36 5.11
N TRP A 69 -1.10 28.40 6.00
CA TRP A 69 0.01 27.45 6.07
C TRP A 69 -0.50 26.02 6.20
N LEU A 70 0.26 25.06 5.69
CA LEU A 70 0.06 23.62 5.90
C LEU A 70 1.16 23.10 6.80
N LEU A 71 0.79 22.27 7.78
CA LEU A 71 1.70 21.58 8.69
C LEU A 71 1.35 20.08 8.69
N LEU A 72 2.32 19.23 8.36
CA LEU A 72 2.20 17.78 8.46
C LEU A 72 3.40 17.16 9.16
N PHE A 73 3.17 16.07 9.84
CA PHE A 73 4.16 15.37 10.64
C PHE A 73 4.50 14.02 10.05
N ALA A 74 5.77 13.69 10.00
CA ALA A 74 6.27 12.35 9.79
C ALA A 74 5.99 11.47 11.00
N ARG A 75 6.03 10.16 10.82
CA ARG A 75 5.93 9.20 11.90
C ARG A 75 7.07 9.37 12.90
N GLN A 76 6.75 9.30 14.19
CA GLN A 76 7.73 9.59 15.28
C GLN A 76 8.55 8.37 15.72
N VAL A 77 8.14 7.16 15.37
CA VAL A 77 8.73 5.93 15.92
C VAL A 77 9.79 5.39 14.99
N GLU A 78 10.99 5.17 15.52
CA GLU A 78 12.06 4.41 14.86
C GLU A 78 11.79 2.90 15.07
N PRO A 79 11.86 2.09 14.02
CA PRO A 79 11.67 0.65 14.16
C PRO A 79 12.91 0.01 14.75
N GLU A 80 12.72 -0.86 15.73
CA GLU A 80 13.79 -1.72 16.25
C GLU A 80 13.87 -3.09 15.55
N ALA A 81 12.80 -3.54 14.90
CA ALA A 81 12.70 -4.91 14.41
C ALA A 81 12.22 -5.09 12.97
N ASP A 82 11.55 -4.12 12.38
CA ASP A 82 10.99 -4.21 11.03
C ASP A 82 11.35 -3.00 10.16
N HIS A 83 10.99 -3.07 8.90
CA HIS A 83 11.23 -2.00 7.95
C HIS A 83 10.44 -0.73 8.36
N TYR A 84 11.14 0.43 8.41
CA TYR A 84 10.46 1.69 8.70
C TYR A 84 9.55 2.06 7.53
N ARG A 85 8.30 2.33 7.85
CA ARG A 85 7.32 2.81 6.89
C ARG A 85 6.76 4.14 7.37
N GLU A 86 6.96 5.16 6.56
CA GLU A 86 6.55 6.53 6.87
C GLU A 86 5.01 6.67 6.91
N ASP A 87 4.53 7.75 7.52
CA ASP A 87 3.15 8.21 7.42
C ASP A 87 2.75 8.42 5.96
N ASN A 88 1.61 7.89 5.55
CA ASN A 88 1.20 7.90 4.15
C ASN A 88 1.03 9.32 3.58
N ASP A 89 0.41 10.24 4.30
CA ASP A 89 0.17 11.61 3.82
C ASP A 89 1.46 12.41 3.76
N PHE A 90 2.31 12.23 4.77
CA PHE A 90 3.62 12.88 4.80
C PHE A 90 4.48 12.39 3.63
N TYR A 91 4.59 11.07 3.44
CA TYR A 91 5.33 10.48 2.33
C TYR A 91 4.75 10.88 0.97
N TYR A 92 3.42 10.88 0.81
CA TYR A 92 2.73 11.28 -0.43
C TYR A 92 3.12 12.68 -0.89
N LEU A 93 3.35 13.60 0.04
CA LEU A 93 3.73 14.99 -0.28
C LEU A 93 5.23 15.22 -0.31
N THR A 94 6.05 14.38 0.31
CA THR A 94 7.47 14.65 0.49
C THR A 94 8.41 13.67 -0.21
N GLY A 95 8.03 12.41 -0.28
CA GLY A 95 8.92 11.30 -0.66
C GLY A 95 10.04 11.05 0.35
N ILE A 96 9.97 11.68 1.53
CA ILE A 96 10.95 11.56 2.60
C ILE A 96 10.42 10.59 3.65
N ALA A 97 11.28 9.69 4.11
CA ALA A 97 10.99 8.70 5.14
C ALA A 97 11.92 8.84 6.34
N ASP A 98 12.03 10.05 6.88
CA ASP A 98 12.87 10.35 8.04
C ASP A 98 12.03 10.53 9.31
N PRO A 99 12.19 9.65 10.34
CA PRO A 99 11.36 9.69 11.54
C PRO A 99 11.39 11.02 12.26
N GLY A 100 10.20 11.60 12.49
CA GLY A 100 10.04 12.85 13.23
C GLY A 100 10.26 14.11 12.41
N ALA A 101 10.38 14.01 11.09
CA ALA A 101 10.40 15.16 10.20
C ALA A 101 9.06 15.92 10.20
N VAL A 102 9.07 17.16 9.75
CA VAL A 102 7.89 18.01 9.66
C VAL A 102 7.90 18.78 8.34
N LEU A 103 6.79 18.76 7.63
CA LEU A 103 6.55 19.57 6.45
C LEU A 103 5.79 20.84 6.85
N LEU A 104 6.35 22.01 6.55
CA LEU A 104 5.67 23.31 6.65
C LEU A 104 5.63 23.97 5.27
N MET A 105 4.43 24.32 4.78
CA MET A 105 4.24 24.93 3.46
C MET A 105 3.41 26.21 3.55
N ASN A 106 3.91 27.29 2.99
CA ASN A 106 3.12 28.50 2.77
C ASN A 106 2.22 28.33 1.55
N ILE A 107 0.90 28.35 1.75
CA ILE A 107 -0.09 28.03 0.72
C ILE A 107 -0.08 29.06 -0.42
N LYS A 108 0.10 30.35 -0.10
CA LYS A 108 0.06 31.42 -1.09
C LYS A 108 1.22 31.38 -2.09
N SER A 109 2.41 31.05 -1.60
CA SER A 109 3.62 30.96 -2.43
C SER A 109 3.89 29.54 -2.95
N GLY A 110 3.27 28.50 -2.38
CA GLY A 110 3.57 27.10 -2.62
C GLY A 110 4.96 26.67 -2.09
N ARG A 111 5.71 27.56 -1.42
CA ARG A 111 7.04 27.24 -0.89
C ARG A 111 6.93 26.34 0.34
N SER A 112 7.67 25.26 0.32
CA SER A 112 7.72 24.28 1.41
C SER A 112 9.08 24.22 2.08
N VAL A 113 9.07 24.03 3.37
CA VAL A 113 10.24 23.81 4.23
C VAL A 113 10.11 22.43 4.85
N LEU A 114 11.16 21.64 4.76
CA LEU A 114 11.29 20.39 5.50
C LEU A 114 12.08 20.67 6.77
N LEU A 115 11.56 20.26 7.92
CA LEU A 115 12.24 20.40 9.20
C LEU A 115 12.60 18.99 9.71
N GLU A 116 13.85 18.82 10.07
CA GLU A 116 14.42 17.51 10.43
C GLU A 116 14.96 17.51 11.86
N PRO A 117 14.76 16.43 12.60
CA PRO A 117 15.40 16.25 13.90
C PRO A 117 16.92 16.30 13.77
N ALA A 118 17.58 17.12 14.58
CA ALA A 118 19.03 17.10 14.68
C ALA A 118 19.49 15.75 15.29
N GLN A 119 20.36 15.05 14.59
CA GLN A 119 20.86 13.76 15.04
C GLN A 119 22.13 13.92 15.88
N ALA A 120 22.13 13.37 17.11
CA ALA A 120 23.35 13.17 17.88
C ALA A 120 24.34 12.26 17.12
N PRO A 121 25.66 12.41 17.30
CA PRO A 121 26.66 11.60 16.56
C PRO A 121 26.43 10.08 16.71
N ARG A 122 26.08 9.63 17.91
CA ARG A 122 25.77 8.21 18.15
C ARG A 122 24.53 7.74 17.38
N LYS A 123 23.46 8.55 17.31
CA LYS A 123 22.24 8.23 16.58
C LYS A 123 22.55 8.11 15.08
N LYS A 124 23.29 9.05 14.53
CA LYS A 124 23.77 9.02 13.14
C LYS A 124 24.63 7.78 12.84
N GLN A 125 25.47 7.35 13.79
CA GLN A 125 26.28 6.15 13.63
C GLN A 125 25.43 4.85 13.64
N VAL A 126 24.39 4.81 14.48
CA VAL A 126 23.55 3.61 14.65
C VAL A 126 22.51 3.48 13.54
N TYR A 127 21.84 4.57 13.19
CA TYR A 127 20.68 4.58 12.29
C TYR A 127 20.97 5.25 10.93
N GLY A 128 22.20 5.66 10.65
CA GLY A 128 22.54 6.41 9.44
C GLY A 128 22.13 7.89 9.51
N PRO A 129 22.51 8.69 8.51
CA PRO A 129 22.16 10.10 8.43
C PRO A 129 20.70 10.29 7.96
N ASN A 130 20.04 11.35 8.44
CA ASN A 130 18.81 11.88 7.82
C ASN A 130 19.15 12.93 6.74
N VAL A 131 18.14 13.43 6.04
CA VAL A 131 18.36 14.38 4.92
C VAL A 131 18.99 15.70 5.35
N LEU A 132 18.84 16.11 6.61
CA LEU A 132 19.53 17.31 7.14
C LEU A 132 21.07 17.20 7.11
N ALA A 133 21.57 15.97 7.16
CA ALA A 133 23.02 15.71 7.14
C ALA A 133 23.61 15.59 5.73
N LEU A 134 22.80 15.62 4.69
CA LEU A 134 23.25 15.59 3.30
C LEU A 134 23.99 16.89 2.93
N PRO A 135 24.91 16.85 1.95
CA PRO A 135 25.49 18.07 1.38
C PRO A 135 24.41 19.02 0.84
N ALA A 136 24.63 20.32 0.92
CA ALA A 136 23.65 21.33 0.51
C ALA A 136 23.19 21.18 -0.96
N GLU A 137 24.09 20.74 -1.85
CA GLU A 137 23.79 20.44 -3.25
C GLU A 137 22.84 19.24 -3.43
N GLU A 138 22.91 18.27 -2.54
CA GLU A 138 21.99 17.12 -2.53
C GLU A 138 20.64 17.51 -1.93
N GLN A 139 20.64 18.29 -0.83
CA GLN A 139 19.41 18.82 -0.25
C GLN A 139 18.63 19.68 -1.27
N ALA A 140 19.31 20.49 -2.09
CA ALA A 140 18.69 21.32 -3.11
C ALA A 140 17.94 20.52 -4.19
N LYS A 141 18.32 19.26 -4.41
CA LYS A 141 17.65 18.36 -5.39
C LYS A 141 16.32 17.81 -4.89
N LEU A 142 16.04 17.86 -3.57
CA LEU A 142 14.84 17.27 -2.97
C LEU A 142 13.56 18.12 -3.16
N GLY A 143 13.66 19.28 -3.81
CA GLY A 143 12.50 20.10 -4.18
C GLY A 143 11.85 20.86 -3.01
N PHE A 144 12.59 21.09 -1.92
CA PHE A 144 12.18 21.98 -0.83
C PHE A 144 12.86 23.35 -0.96
N ALA A 145 12.17 24.42 -0.57
CA ALA A 145 12.75 25.75 -0.53
C ALA A 145 13.90 25.83 0.49
N ARG A 146 13.80 25.10 1.59
CA ARG A 146 14.81 24.96 2.64
C ARG A 146 14.62 23.62 3.36
N ILE A 147 15.74 23.07 3.86
CA ILE A 147 15.75 21.98 4.84
C ILE A 147 16.42 22.54 6.09
N LEU A 148 15.74 22.45 7.24
CA LEU A 148 16.13 23.12 8.47
C LEU A 148 16.11 22.16 9.66
N PRO A 149 16.84 22.46 10.74
CA PRO A 149 16.65 21.75 12.01
C PRO A 149 15.24 21.92 12.55
N LEU A 150 14.66 20.87 13.13
CA LEU A 150 13.32 20.88 13.74
C LEU A 150 13.17 21.97 14.82
N ALA A 151 14.25 22.34 15.48
CA ALA A 151 14.27 23.41 16.46
C ALA A 151 13.78 24.78 15.92
N GLU A 152 13.81 24.98 14.60
CA GLU A 152 13.31 26.20 13.95
C GLU A 152 11.78 26.24 13.80
N LEU A 153 11.06 25.14 14.11
CA LEU A 153 9.62 25.05 13.90
C LEU A 153 8.84 26.15 14.63
N ASP A 154 9.12 26.38 15.91
CA ASP A 154 8.40 27.40 16.69
C ASP A 154 8.61 28.82 16.10
N SER A 155 9.82 29.16 15.64
CA SER A 155 10.08 30.41 14.97
C SER A 155 9.27 30.60 13.70
N LEU A 156 9.14 29.54 12.90
CA LEU A 156 8.35 29.55 11.68
C LEU A 156 6.84 29.57 11.95
N LEU A 157 6.38 28.94 13.01
CA LEU A 157 4.97 28.99 13.42
C LEU A 157 4.57 30.39 13.92
N ILE A 158 5.49 31.13 14.57
CA ILE A 158 5.30 32.56 14.91
C ILE A 158 5.08 33.38 13.63
N VAL A 159 5.92 33.15 12.60
CA VAL A 159 5.74 33.82 11.29
C VAL A 159 4.39 33.47 10.68
N ALA A 160 4.03 32.19 10.64
CA ALA A 160 2.74 31.72 10.13
C ALA A 160 1.55 32.37 10.88
N ALA A 161 1.62 32.47 12.20
CA ALA A 161 0.60 33.11 13.03
C ALA A 161 0.52 34.61 12.82
N THR A 162 1.62 35.25 12.44
CA THR A 162 1.70 36.72 12.21
C THR A 162 1.23 37.09 10.79
N GLU A 163 1.54 36.28 9.79
CA GLU A 163 1.09 36.50 8.41
C GLU A 163 -0.42 36.36 8.26
N GLY A 164 -1.09 35.66 9.18
CA GLY A 164 -2.52 35.41 9.17
C GLY A 164 -2.95 34.27 8.23
N GLY A 165 -4.25 34.05 8.19
CA GLY A 165 -4.82 32.88 7.51
C GLY A 165 -4.84 31.64 8.43
N PRO A 166 -5.52 30.54 8.00
CA PRO A 166 -5.58 29.32 8.77
C PRO A 166 -4.29 28.53 8.70
N LEU A 167 -4.10 27.67 9.71
CA LEU A 167 -3.14 26.59 9.66
C LEU A 167 -3.90 25.28 9.35
N TRP A 168 -3.56 24.64 8.25
CA TRP A 168 -4.13 23.38 7.82
C TRP A 168 -3.29 22.23 8.38
N LEU A 169 -3.97 21.28 9.02
CA LEU A 169 -3.38 20.05 9.57
C LEU A 169 -4.24 18.87 9.15
N ARG A 170 -3.69 17.67 9.20
CA ARG A 170 -4.51 16.48 9.24
C ARG A 170 -5.18 16.41 10.62
N LEU A 171 -6.49 16.61 10.69
CA LEU A 171 -7.28 16.49 11.92
C LEU A 171 -7.98 15.14 12.02
N GLY A 172 -8.10 14.42 10.92
CA GLY A 172 -8.50 13.02 10.88
C GLY A 172 -7.42 12.08 11.44
N PHE A 173 -7.79 10.82 11.65
CA PHE A 173 -6.80 9.80 12.03
C PHE A 173 -5.84 9.52 10.87
N PRO A 174 -4.59 9.15 11.16
CA PRO A 174 -3.70 8.57 10.14
C PRO A 174 -4.30 7.25 9.65
N ASP A 175 -3.98 6.86 8.43
CA ASP A 175 -4.10 5.49 7.98
C ASP A 175 -2.75 4.76 8.14
N LYS A 176 -2.78 3.43 8.01
CA LYS A 176 -1.60 2.56 8.06
C LYS A 176 -1.57 1.73 6.79
N ALA A 177 -0.49 0.97 6.57
CA ALA A 177 -0.44 0.02 5.45
C ALA A 177 -1.62 -0.95 5.47
N ASP A 178 -1.97 -1.44 6.66
CA ASP A 178 -2.98 -2.47 6.92
C ASP A 178 -4.36 -1.94 7.34
N GLY A 179 -4.59 -0.62 7.36
CA GLY A 179 -5.86 -0.12 7.86
C GLY A 179 -6.23 1.29 7.43
N ALA A 180 -7.50 1.47 7.10
CA ALA A 180 -8.10 2.76 6.78
C ALA A 180 -8.15 3.70 8.01
N ARG A 181 -8.28 5.01 7.74
CA ARG A 181 -8.45 6.04 8.80
C ARG A 181 -9.56 5.72 9.78
N GLY A 182 -10.70 5.21 9.29
CA GLY A 182 -11.84 4.83 10.12
C GLY A 182 -11.57 3.61 11.01
N GLU A 183 -10.77 2.68 10.55
CA GLU A 183 -10.32 1.50 11.31
C GLU A 183 -9.37 1.92 12.41
N VAL A 184 -8.33 2.66 12.06
CA VAL A 184 -7.39 3.25 13.04
C VAL A 184 -8.12 4.09 14.08
N GLY A 185 -9.17 4.83 13.66
CA GLY A 185 -9.99 5.61 14.60
C GLY A 185 -10.81 4.76 15.56
N ARG A 186 -11.32 3.59 15.12
CA ARG A 186 -12.01 2.64 16.01
C ARG A 186 -11.04 1.97 16.98
N ASP A 187 -9.92 1.46 16.46
CA ASP A 187 -8.87 0.85 17.29
C ASP A 187 -8.41 1.83 18.36
N TYR A 188 -8.20 3.08 17.96
CA TYR A 188 -7.82 4.13 18.89
C TYR A 188 -8.89 4.40 19.96
N ALA A 189 -10.19 4.39 19.60
CA ALA A 189 -11.26 4.56 20.56
C ALA A 189 -11.31 3.43 21.60
N ASP A 190 -11.09 2.20 21.15
CA ASP A 190 -11.01 1.01 22.02
C ASP A 190 -9.77 1.06 22.95
N GLU A 191 -8.61 1.43 22.41
CA GLU A 191 -7.39 1.63 23.19
C GLU A 191 -7.53 2.77 24.20
N TYR A 192 -8.14 3.89 23.79
CA TYR A 192 -8.34 5.06 24.65
C TYR A 192 -9.26 4.78 25.85
N ALA A 193 -10.19 3.84 25.70
CA ALA A 193 -11.03 3.38 26.79
C ALA A 193 -10.26 2.55 27.84
N ALA A 194 -9.05 2.09 27.52
CA ALA A 194 -8.22 1.31 28.43
C ALA A 194 -7.59 2.21 29.51
N PRO A 195 -7.50 1.74 30.78
CA PRO A 195 -6.78 2.47 31.82
C PRO A 195 -5.31 2.71 31.41
N TYR A 196 -4.80 3.90 31.69
CA TYR A 196 -3.41 4.29 31.44
C TYR A 196 -3.04 4.41 29.94
N HIS A 197 -4.01 4.65 29.06
CA HIS A 197 -3.73 4.93 27.65
C HIS A 197 -2.74 6.09 27.49
N PRO A 198 -1.76 6.01 26.56
CA PRO A 198 -0.66 6.98 26.47
C PRO A 198 -1.04 8.37 25.97
N GLY A 199 -2.29 8.58 25.54
CA GLY A 199 -2.76 9.90 25.14
C GLY A 199 -3.25 10.00 23.68
N LEU A 200 -3.40 11.21 23.19
CA LEU A 200 -3.94 11.51 21.86
C LEU A 200 -2.92 11.27 20.74
N PRO A 201 -3.36 10.95 19.52
CA PRO A 201 -2.48 10.93 18.34
C PRO A 201 -1.71 12.25 18.21
N LEU A 202 -0.53 12.16 17.56
CA LEU A 202 0.38 13.29 17.43
C LEU A 202 -0.30 14.55 16.89
N GLU A 203 -1.07 14.44 15.84
CA GLU A 203 -1.73 15.57 15.18
C GLU A 203 -2.79 16.21 16.05
N ARG A 204 -3.54 15.41 16.81
CA ARG A 204 -4.51 15.90 17.80
C ARG A 204 -3.80 16.67 18.92
N ASN A 205 -2.73 16.08 19.45
CA ASN A 205 -1.92 16.71 20.47
C ASN A 205 -1.27 18.02 19.96
N ALA A 206 -0.70 17.98 18.75
CA ALA A 206 -0.13 19.16 18.11
C ALA A 206 -1.20 20.25 17.88
N ALA A 207 -2.40 19.90 17.42
CA ALA A 207 -3.49 20.85 17.24
C ALA A 207 -3.88 21.54 18.56
N ASP A 208 -3.96 20.81 19.66
CA ASP A 208 -4.28 21.36 20.97
C ASP A 208 -3.15 22.29 21.51
N GLN A 209 -1.90 21.91 21.31
CA GLN A 209 -0.74 22.73 21.63
C GLN A 209 -0.74 24.04 20.81
N ILE A 210 -1.02 23.97 19.52
CA ILE A 210 -1.08 25.13 18.62
C ILE A 210 -2.23 26.05 19.04
N ARG A 211 -3.42 25.52 19.31
CA ARG A 211 -4.56 26.33 19.82
C ARG A 211 -4.22 27.07 21.11
N SER A 212 -3.51 26.40 22.01
CA SER A 212 -3.09 27.00 23.27
C SER A 212 -2.06 28.13 23.09
N ARG A 213 -1.05 27.93 22.21
CA ARG A 213 0.03 28.90 21.99
C ARG A 213 -0.36 30.05 21.05
N TYR A 214 -1.21 29.77 20.06
CA TYR A 214 -1.61 30.71 19.01
C TYR A 214 -3.16 30.75 18.89
N PRO A 215 -3.87 31.25 19.91
CA PRO A 215 -5.34 31.20 19.94
C PRO A 215 -6.01 32.01 18.82
N GLN A 216 -5.30 32.92 18.17
CA GLN A 216 -5.76 33.69 17.02
C GLN A 216 -5.72 32.90 15.70
N VAL A 217 -5.04 31.75 15.63
CA VAL A 217 -4.88 30.96 14.41
C VAL A 217 -6.02 29.97 14.30
N ALA A 218 -6.79 30.05 13.22
CA ALA A 218 -7.81 29.07 12.91
C ALA A 218 -7.17 27.78 12.38
N LEU A 219 -7.51 26.62 12.97
CA LEU A 219 -7.10 25.32 12.45
C LEU A 219 -8.14 24.76 11.48
N ARG A 220 -7.70 24.22 10.36
CA ARG A 220 -8.55 23.58 9.35
C ARG A 220 -8.03 22.20 9.00
N ASP A 221 -8.96 21.33 8.59
CA ASP A 221 -8.65 19.94 8.23
C ASP A 221 -8.30 19.82 6.75
N VAL A 222 -7.11 19.30 6.46
CA VAL A 222 -6.62 19.03 5.10
C VAL A 222 -6.96 17.61 4.64
N THR A 223 -7.37 16.74 5.55
CA THR A 223 -7.58 15.30 5.29
C THR A 223 -8.44 15.04 4.05
N PRO A 224 -9.61 15.68 3.84
CA PRO A 224 -10.45 15.37 2.68
C PRO A 224 -9.78 15.69 1.32
N LEU A 225 -8.90 16.68 1.28
CA LEU A 225 -8.17 17.03 0.06
C LEU A 225 -7.06 16.02 -0.23
N LEU A 226 -6.32 15.59 0.80
CA LEU A 226 -5.30 14.53 0.67
C LEU A 226 -5.94 13.24 0.19
N ASP A 227 -7.05 12.84 0.80
CA ASP A 227 -7.79 11.63 0.42
C ASP A 227 -8.25 11.68 -1.05
N ALA A 228 -8.79 12.82 -1.49
CA ALA A 228 -9.21 13.00 -2.87
C ALA A 228 -8.03 12.93 -3.86
N MET A 229 -6.86 13.48 -3.49
CA MET A 229 -5.65 13.43 -4.31
C MET A 229 -5.06 12.02 -4.40
N ARG A 230 -5.03 11.27 -3.30
CA ARG A 230 -4.51 9.90 -3.23
C ARG A 230 -5.40 8.87 -3.94
N ASN A 231 -6.70 9.14 -4.00
CA ASN A 231 -7.66 8.20 -4.59
C ASN A 231 -7.44 7.97 -6.09
N ILE A 232 -7.00 8.98 -6.84
CA ILE A 232 -6.67 8.86 -8.27
C ILE A 232 -5.17 8.71 -8.42
N LYS A 233 -4.74 7.53 -8.82
CA LYS A 233 -3.32 7.17 -8.92
C LYS A 233 -2.67 7.83 -10.14
N THR A 234 -1.46 8.30 -9.96
CA THR A 234 -0.62 8.80 -11.06
C THR A 234 -0.14 7.66 -11.95
N PRO A 235 0.31 7.93 -13.20
CA PRO A 235 0.87 6.88 -14.04
C PRO A 235 2.04 6.11 -13.41
N GLN A 236 2.86 6.78 -12.60
CA GLN A 236 3.99 6.17 -11.89
C GLN A 236 3.50 5.23 -10.77
N GLU A 237 2.53 5.68 -9.97
CA GLU A 237 1.91 4.82 -8.96
C GLU A 237 1.22 3.60 -9.58
N ILE A 238 0.54 3.77 -10.72
CA ILE A 238 -0.07 2.65 -11.45
C ILE A 238 0.98 1.64 -11.90
N GLU A 239 2.15 2.10 -12.39
CA GLU A 239 3.21 1.20 -12.82
C GLU A 239 3.81 0.41 -11.64
N ILE A 240 3.99 1.05 -10.49
CA ILE A 240 4.42 0.34 -9.26
C ILE A 240 3.36 -0.67 -8.84
N LEU A 241 2.07 -0.31 -8.88
CA LEU A 241 0.98 -1.22 -8.52
C LEU A 241 0.85 -2.40 -9.49
N ARG A 242 1.16 -2.22 -10.79
CA ARG A 242 1.29 -3.34 -11.73
C ARG A 242 2.42 -4.29 -11.36
N ARG A 243 3.60 -3.75 -11.02
CA ARG A 243 4.74 -4.55 -10.55
C ARG A 243 4.39 -5.27 -9.26
N ASN A 244 3.77 -4.56 -8.30
CA ASN A 244 3.36 -5.15 -7.03
C ASN A 244 2.29 -6.25 -7.24
N GLY A 245 1.27 -6.00 -8.06
CA GLY A 245 0.26 -7.00 -8.39
C GLY A 245 0.84 -8.27 -8.99
N LYS A 246 1.77 -8.12 -9.92
CA LYS A 246 2.47 -9.25 -10.53
C LYS A 246 3.27 -10.04 -9.50
N LEU A 247 4.16 -9.37 -8.74
CA LEU A 247 5.00 -10.06 -7.74
C LEU A 247 4.18 -10.71 -6.63
N SER A 248 3.14 -10.05 -6.15
CA SER A 248 2.24 -10.59 -5.11
C SER A 248 1.51 -11.84 -5.61
N ALA A 249 0.94 -11.78 -6.81
CA ALA A 249 0.23 -12.90 -7.41
C ALA A 249 1.17 -14.08 -7.74
N GLU A 250 2.40 -13.82 -8.22
CA GLU A 250 3.39 -14.88 -8.48
C GLU A 250 3.83 -15.57 -7.19
N ALA A 251 4.07 -14.82 -6.12
CA ALA A 251 4.43 -15.40 -4.82
C ALA A 251 3.27 -16.19 -4.19
N MET A 252 2.04 -15.68 -4.28
CA MET A 252 0.85 -16.41 -3.85
C MET A 252 0.68 -17.71 -4.65
N ARG A 253 0.84 -17.65 -5.97
CA ARG A 253 0.79 -18.83 -6.85
C ARG A 253 1.82 -19.87 -6.45
N ASP A 254 3.05 -19.46 -6.17
CA ASP A 254 4.11 -20.35 -5.72
C ASP A 254 3.77 -20.99 -4.36
N ALA A 255 3.22 -20.22 -3.41
CA ALA A 255 2.79 -20.74 -2.11
C ALA A 255 1.67 -21.78 -2.25
N ILE A 256 0.66 -21.54 -3.09
CA ILE A 256 -0.42 -22.50 -3.38
C ILE A 256 0.11 -23.75 -4.07
N ALA A 257 1.06 -23.61 -4.99
CA ALA A 257 1.66 -24.75 -5.69
C ALA A 257 2.43 -25.70 -4.74
N HIS A 258 2.91 -25.21 -3.60
CA HIS A 258 3.57 -26.02 -2.57
C HIS A 258 2.65 -26.43 -1.43
N ALA A 259 1.40 -26.01 -1.44
CA ALA A 259 0.43 -26.37 -0.41
C ALA A 259 0.00 -27.85 -0.56
N HIS A 260 -0.06 -28.58 0.55
CA HIS A 260 -0.40 -30.00 0.58
C HIS A 260 -1.08 -30.37 1.91
N PRO A 261 -1.85 -31.46 1.97
CA PRO A 261 -2.42 -31.94 3.23
C PRO A 261 -1.34 -32.12 4.31
N GLY A 262 -1.64 -31.64 5.52
CA GLY A 262 -0.72 -31.70 6.65
C GLY A 262 0.29 -30.55 6.75
N ILE A 263 0.32 -29.62 5.80
CA ILE A 263 1.09 -28.36 5.91
C ILE A 263 0.50 -27.49 7.02
N PHE A 264 1.32 -26.69 7.68
CA PHE A 264 0.82 -25.66 8.62
C PHE A 264 0.51 -24.35 7.88
N GLU A 265 -0.50 -23.61 8.36
CA GLU A 265 -0.92 -22.32 7.81
C GLU A 265 0.27 -21.35 7.68
N TYR A 266 1.13 -21.22 8.70
CA TYR A 266 2.31 -20.34 8.66
C TYR A 266 3.35 -20.73 7.60
N GLN A 267 3.35 -21.97 7.11
CA GLN A 267 4.30 -22.38 6.07
C GLN A 267 3.88 -21.83 4.69
N ILE A 268 2.57 -21.71 4.45
CA ILE A 268 2.01 -21.04 3.25
C ILE A 268 2.35 -19.55 3.31
N GLU A 269 2.09 -18.90 4.45
CA GLU A 269 2.46 -17.50 4.70
C GLU A 269 3.96 -17.26 4.47
N ALA A 270 4.82 -18.04 5.13
CA ALA A 270 6.28 -17.88 5.05
C ALA A 270 6.80 -17.97 3.60
N ARG A 271 6.19 -18.83 2.79
CA ARG A 271 6.58 -18.99 1.40
C ARG A 271 6.23 -17.78 0.55
N ALA A 272 5.03 -17.24 0.69
CA ALA A 272 4.64 -16.02 -0.01
C ALA A 272 5.48 -14.82 0.45
N ARG A 273 5.70 -14.68 1.76
CA ARG A 273 6.56 -13.62 2.33
C ARG A 273 7.99 -13.69 1.80
N PHE A 274 8.54 -14.90 1.67
CA PHE A 274 9.84 -15.08 1.00
C PHE A 274 9.81 -14.60 -0.46
N GLY A 275 8.74 -14.94 -1.20
CA GLY A 275 8.56 -14.49 -2.58
C GLY A 275 8.53 -12.96 -2.70
N TYR A 276 7.79 -12.29 -1.82
CA TYR A 276 7.72 -10.83 -1.78
C TYR A 276 9.09 -10.19 -1.54
N ALA A 277 9.76 -10.60 -0.47
CA ALA A 277 11.09 -10.08 -0.14
C ALA A 277 12.12 -10.36 -1.25
N ASN A 278 12.11 -11.57 -1.83
CA ASN A 278 13.00 -11.95 -2.92
C ASN A 278 12.75 -11.18 -4.23
N ALA A 279 11.53 -10.65 -4.41
CA ALA A 279 11.15 -9.83 -5.55
C ALA A 279 11.35 -8.31 -5.29
N GLY A 280 11.86 -7.92 -4.12
CA GLY A 280 12.21 -6.54 -3.78
C GLY A 280 11.13 -5.74 -3.06
N ALA A 281 10.03 -6.38 -2.62
CA ALA A 281 9.07 -5.70 -1.75
C ALA A 281 9.72 -5.38 -0.39
N GLN A 282 9.46 -4.17 0.12
CA GLN A 282 10.01 -3.72 1.39
C GLN A 282 9.27 -4.33 2.58
N GLY A 283 8.00 -4.72 2.39
CA GLY A 283 7.19 -5.28 3.45
C GLY A 283 6.00 -6.08 2.94
N VAL A 284 5.10 -6.33 3.86
CA VAL A 284 3.78 -6.90 3.58
C VAL A 284 2.71 -5.82 3.76
N ALA A 285 1.66 -5.87 2.96
CA ALA A 285 0.59 -4.89 3.01
C ALA A 285 -0.19 -4.99 4.34
N TYR A 286 -0.40 -6.21 4.81
CA TYR A 286 -1.12 -6.55 6.04
C TYR A 286 -0.65 -7.92 6.55
N PRO A 287 -0.98 -8.29 7.82
CA PRO A 287 -0.72 -9.63 8.33
C PRO A 287 -1.46 -10.68 7.51
N ALA A 288 -0.77 -11.75 7.10
CA ALA A 288 -1.35 -12.80 6.28
C ALA A 288 -2.56 -13.47 6.94
N ILE A 289 -3.58 -13.76 6.15
CA ILE A 289 -4.71 -14.59 6.53
C ILE A 289 -4.57 -15.92 5.82
N VAL A 290 -4.15 -16.97 6.54
CA VAL A 290 -4.19 -18.35 6.05
C VAL A 290 -5.14 -19.12 6.95
N SER A 291 -6.40 -19.14 6.57
CA SER A 291 -7.48 -19.63 7.41
C SER A 291 -7.95 -21.01 6.96
N SER A 292 -8.11 -21.94 7.92
CA SER A 292 -8.59 -23.29 7.66
C SER A 292 -9.47 -23.83 8.82
N GLY A 293 -10.38 -24.76 8.50
CA GLY A 293 -11.24 -25.40 9.51
C GLY A 293 -12.03 -24.39 10.33
N SER A 294 -11.94 -24.45 11.67
CA SER A 294 -12.73 -23.61 12.57
C SER A 294 -12.40 -22.11 12.52
N SER A 295 -11.32 -21.69 11.86
CA SER A 295 -10.98 -20.26 11.69
C SER A 295 -11.53 -19.64 10.41
N LEU A 296 -12.08 -20.43 9.48
CA LEU A 296 -12.55 -19.94 8.17
C LEU A 296 -13.56 -18.80 8.27
N ASN A 297 -14.41 -18.76 9.26
CA ASN A 297 -15.38 -17.68 9.45
C ASN A 297 -14.87 -16.54 10.35
N THR A 298 -13.56 -16.48 10.63
CA THR A 298 -12.89 -15.36 11.25
C THR A 298 -12.16 -14.57 10.16
N TRP A 299 -12.73 -13.45 9.73
CA TRP A 299 -12.29 -12.71 8.54
C TRP A 299 -10.83 -12.24 8.63
N HIS A 300 -10.42 -11.72 9.79
CA HIS A 300 -9.04 -11.31 10.09
C HIS A 300 -8.39 -12.32 11.04
N TYR A 301 -8.18 -13.54 10.57
CA TYR A 301 -7.48 -14.59 11.30
C TYR A 301 -5.99 -14.53 11.03
N PHE A 302 -5.22 -13.95 11.94
CA PHE A 302 -3.78 -13.74 11.79
C PHE A 302 -2.90 -14.75 12.54
N ASN A 303 -3.48 -15.74 13.24
CA ASN A 303 -2.69 -16.66 14.05
C ASN A 303 -1.88 -17.66 13.21
N ASN A 304 -2.44 -18.17 12.12
CA ASN A 304 -1.79 -19.04 11.12
C ASN A 304 -1.04 -20.24 11.73
N ARG A 305 -1.57 -20.87 12.80
CA ARG A 305 -0.86 -21.92 13.55
C ARG A 305 -1.41 -23.33 13.37
N LYS A 306 -2.54 -23.50 12.67
CA LYS A 306 -3.18 -24.81 12.52
C LYS A 306 -2.48 -25.64 11.46
N GLN A 307 -2.50 -26.94 11.64
CA GLN A 307 -2.19 -27.91 10.61
C GLN A 307 -3.45 -28.11 9.74
N ILE A 308 -3.30 -28.00 8.44
CA ILE A 308 -4.41 -28.09 7.47
C ILE A 308 -4.70 -29.58 7.21
N PRO A 309 -5.90 -30.09 7.60
CA PRO A 309 -6.25 -31.49 7.41
C PRO A 309 -6.50 -31.81 5.93
N ALA A 310 -6.39 -33.10 5.57
CA ALA A 310 -6.75 -33.56 4.24
C ALA A 310 -8.20 -33.21 3.90
N GLY A 311 -8.42 -32.62 2.70
CA GLY A 311 -9.75 -32.16 2.26
C GLY A 311 -10.20 -30.83 2.88
N GLY A 312 -9.36 -30.18 3.69
CA GLY A 312 -9.66 -28.87 4.28
C GLY A 312 -9.78 -27.78 3.22
N LEU A 313 -10.79 -26.90 3.40
CA LEU A 313 -10.88 -25.64 2.67
C LEU A 313 -9.90 -24.65 3.26
N VAL A 314 -9.26 -23.85 2.43
CA VAL A 314 -8.30 -22.81 2.82
C VAL A 314 -8.70 -21.50 2.17
N VAL A 315 -8.74 -20.43 2.96
CA VAL A 315 -8.74 -19.05 2.46
C VAL A 315 -7.34 -18.50 2.70
N PHE A 316 -6.69 -18.09 1.64
CA PHE A 316 -5.37 -17.46 1.67
C PHE A 316 -5.45 -16.07 1.09
N ASP A 317 -5.20 -15.09 1.93
CA ASP A 317 -5.34 -13.68 1.68
C ASP A 317 -4.07 -12.97 2.12
N TYR A 318 -3.36 -12.37 1.17
CA TYR A 318 -2.06 -11.75 1.42
C TYR A 318 -1.57 -10.91 0.24
N GLY A 319 -0.93 -9.78 0.55
CA GLY A 319 -0.33 -8.89 -0.43
C GLY A 319 0.99 -8.27 0.05
N ALA A 320 1.77 -7.76 -0.90
CA ALA A 320 3.03 -7.08 -0.61
C ALA A 320 2.85 -5.57 -0.50
N ASP A 321 3.80 -4.91 0.18
CA ASP A 321 4.02 -3.46 0.15
C ASP A 321 5.29 -3.18 -0.67
N LEU A 322 5.10 -2.54 -1.82
CA LEU A 322 6.17 -2.15 -2.73
C LEU A 322 6.15 -0.63 -2.91
N ASP A 323 7.23 0.04 -2.53
CA ASP A 323 7.41 1.49 -2.68
C ASP A 323 6.25 2.30 -2.07
N HIS A 324 5.79 1.92 -0.87
CA HIS A 324 4.63 2.47 -0.16
C HIS A 324 3.27 2.25 -0.83
N LEU A 325 3.18 1.36 -1.81
CA LEU A 325 1.93 0.98 -2.45
C LEU A 325 1.62 -0.49 -2.17
N THR A 326 0.43 -0.75 -1.65
CA THR A 326 -0.02 -2.06 -1.17
C THR A 326 -0.75 -2.85 -2.26
N MET A 327 -0.87 -4.16 -2.05
CA MET A 327 -1.66 -5.06 -2.88
C MET A 327 -2.55 -5.92 -2.00
N ASP A 328 -3.71 -6.32 -2.51
CA ASP A 328 -4.66 -7.16 -1.81
C ASP A 328 -5.20 -8.27 -2.72
N ILE A 329 -5.04 -9.54 -2.30
CA ILE A 329 -5.39 -10.70 -3.12
C ILE A 329 -5.84 -11.85 -2.23
N THR A 330 -7.03 -12.38 -2.46
CA THR A 330 -7.49 -13.62 -1.81
C THR A 330 -7.74 -14.73 -2.80
N ARG A 331 -7.34 -15.96 -2.43
CA ARG A 331 -7.75 -17.20 -3.08
C ARG A 331 -8.30 -18.21 -2.09
N THR A 332 -9.43 -18.82 -2.44
CA THR A 332 -9.96 -19.98 -1.74
C THR A 332 -9.62 -21.24 -2.52
N PHE A 333 -9.13 -22.27 -1.85
CA PHE A 333 -8.85 -23.57 -2.46
C PHE A 333 -9.07 -24.73 -1.49
N ASN A 334 -9.29 -25.92 -2.02
CA ASN A 334 -9.27 -27.13 -1.20
C ASN A 334 -7.86 -27.73 -1.23
N ILE A 335 -7.30 -28.00 -0.06
CA ILE A 335 -5.91 -28.48 0.10
C ILE A 335 -5.61 -29.80 -0.60
N SER A 336 -6.65 -30.59 -0.95
CA SER A 336 -6.51 -31.82 -1.73
C SER A 336 -6.33 -31.60 -3.24
N GLY A 337 -6.39 -30.34 -3.69
CA GLY A 337 -6.42 -30.02 -5.12
C GLY A 337 -7.74 -30.30 -5.81
N LYS A 338 -8.82 -30.61 -5.06
CA LYS A 338 -10.15 -30.88 -5.62
C LYS A 338 -11.25 -30.41 -4.69
N PHE A 339 -12.15 -29.60 -5.19
CA PHE A 339 -13.35 -29.20 -4.44
C PHE A 339 -14.36 -30.34 -4.44
N PRO A 340 -14.92 -30.73 -3.27
CA PRO A 340 -16.15 -31.52 -3.20
C PRO A 340 -17.30 -30.81 -3.94
N PRO A 341 -18.29 -31.52 -4.49
CA PRO A 341 -19.32 -30.92 -5.34
C PRO A 341 -20.05 -29.72 -4.75
N GLU A 342 -20.37 -29.74 -3.45
CA GLU A 342 -21.02 -28.62 -2.78
C GLU A 342 -20.12 -27.41 -2.60
N GLN A 343 -18.84 -27.61 -2.25
CA GLN A 343 -17.84 -26.53 -2.23
C GLN A 343 -17.61 -25.95 -3.63
N ALA A 344 -17.53 -26.80 -4.64
CA ALA A 344 -17.38 -26.39 -6.04
C ALA A 344 -18.53 -25.48 -6.49
N LYS A 345 -19.78 -25.80 -6.08
CA LYS A 345 -20.94 -24.95 -6.36
C LYS A 345 -20.73 -23.53 -5.79
N TRP A 346 -20.41 -23.44 -4.51
CA TRP A 346 -20.32 -22.13 -3.84
C TRP A 346 -19.11 -21.30 -4.27
N TYR A 347 -17.98 -21.97 -4.55
CA TYR A 347 -16.85 -21.31 -5.19
C TYR A 347 -17.22 -20.71 -6.56
N ALA A 348 -17.99 -21.46 -7.38
CA ALA A 348 -18.42 -20.97 -8.68
C ALA A 348 -19.38 -19.78 -8.58
N VAL A 349 -20.28 -19.78 -7.59
CA VAL A 349 -21.20 -18.65 -7.33
C VAL A 349 -20.44 -17.41 -6.90
N ASP A 350 -19.47 -17.56 -6.01
CA ASP A 350 -18.62 -16.45 -5.54
C ASP A 350 -17.82 -15.83 -6.69
N LEU A 351 -17.16 -16.66 -7.49
CA LEU A 351 -16.40 -16.23 -8.66
C LEU A 351 -17.30 -15.58 -9.74
N GLU A 352 -18.52 -16.07 -9.95
CA GLU A 352 -19.49 -15.46 -10.86
C GLU A 352 -19.91 -14.07 -10.39
N ALA A 353 -20.16 -13.90 -9.09
CA ALA A 353 -20.51 -12.62 -8.50
C ALA A 353 -19.34 -11.62 -8.62
N GLN A 354 -18.11 -12.06 -8.34
CA GLN A 354 -16.91 -11.25 -8.52
C GLN A 354 -16.78 -10.74 -9.96
N LYS A 355 -16.89 -11.64 -10.94
CA LYS A 355 -16.82 -11.28 -12.37
C LYS A 355 -17.90 -10.29 -12.76
N ALA A 356 -19.14 -10.49 -12.29
CA ALA A 356 -20.26 -9.61 -12.58
C ALA A 356 -20.01 -8.19 -12.04
N VAL A 357 -19.43 -8.05 -10.85
CA VAL A 357 -19.03 -6.74 -10.30
C VAL A 357 -17.92 -6.11 -11.15
N ILE A 358 -16.86 -6.85 -11.45
CA ILE A 358 -15.71 -6.36 -12.23
C ILE A 358 -16.16 -5.83 -13.60
N ASP A 359 -17.10 -6.48 -14.27
CA ASP A 359 -17.59 -6.06 -15.58
C ASP A 359 -18.25 -4.67 -15.59
N PHE A 360 -18.72 -4.18 -14.44
CA PHE A 360 -19.29 -2.85 -14.26
C PHE A 360 -18.24 -1.79 -13.86
N LEU A 361 -17.02 -2.16 -13.51
CA LEU A 361 -15.98 -1.24 -13.04
C LEU A 361 -15.37 -0.42 -14.20
N ARG A 362 -16.17 0.48 -14.75
CA ARG A 362 -15.75 1.37 -15.84
C ARG A 362 -16.41 2.74 -15.73
N PRO A 363 -15.84 3.80 -16.30
CA PRO A 363 -16.43 5.13 -16.33
C PRO A 363 -17.85 5.12 -16.89
N GLY A 364 -18.72 5.95 -16.33
CA GLY A 364 -20.13 6.03 -16.69
C GLY A 364 -21.05 5.19 -15.78
N HIS A 365 -20.48 4.37 -14.92
CA HIS A 365 -21.18 3.61 -13.88
C HIS A 365 -20.86 4.13 -12.47
N THR A 366 -21.60 3.61 -11.49
CA THR A 366 -21.37 3.84 -10.07
C THR A 366 -20.98 2.54 -9.37
N TYR A 367 -20.40 2.64 -8.17
CA TYR A 367 -20.09 1.48 -7.34
C TYR A 367 -21.35 0.77 -6.87
N GLU A 368 -22.46 1.50 -6.72
CA GLU A 368 -23.77 0.94 -6.39
C GLU A 368 -24.32 0.08 -7.54
N GLU A 369 -24.18 0.51 -8.80
CA GLU A 369 -24.57 -0.28 -9.97
C GLU A 369 -23.71 -1.54 -10.11
N ALA A 370 -22.41 -1.44 -9.89
CA ALA A 370 -21.52 -2.60 -9.88
C ALA A 370 -21.90 -3.59 -8.76
N SER A 371 -22.22 -3.09 -7.57
CA SER A 371 -22.72 -3.90 -6.44
C SER A 371 -23.99 -4.64 -6.80
N GLU A 372 -24.96 -4.00 -7.46
CA GLU A 372 -26.22 -4.63 -7.87
C GLU A 372 -26.01 -5.77 -8.86
N ALA A 373 -24.95 -5.75 -9.68
CA ALA A 373 -24.64 -6.84 -10.59
C ALA A 373 -24.28 -8.13 -9.83
N GLY A 374 -23.46 -8.05 -8.80
CA GLY A 374 -23.14 -9.20 -7.92
C GLY A 374 -24.31 -9.63 -7.07
N LEU A 375 -25.08 -8.69 -6.50
CA LEU A 375 -26.28 -8.99 -5.71
C LEU A 375 -27.31 -9.84 -6.49
N LYS A 376 -27.45 -9.65 -7.80
CA LYS A 376 -28.35 -10.47 -8.64
C LYS A 376 -27.98 -11.95 -8.60
N ILE A 377 -26.68 -12.27 -8.53
CA ILE A 377 -26.20 -13.65 -8.43
C ILE A 377 -26.60 -14.23 -7.07
N TYR A 378 -26.38 -13.49 -5.98
CA TYR A 378 -26.75 -13.90 -4.62
C TYR A 378 -28.27 -14.10 -4.47
N LYS A 379 -29.09 -13.21 -5.06
CA LYS A 379 -30.57 -13.36 -5.10
C LYS A 379 -31.00 -14.64 -5.83
N ARG A 380 -30.36 -14.97 -6.95
CA ARG A 380 -30.62 -16.19 -7.70
C ARG A 380 -30.40 -17.47 -6.85
N GLU A 381 -29.37 -17.43 -6.01
CA GLU A 381 -28.99 -18.56 -5.14
C GLU A 381 -29.70 -18.54 -3.77
N GLY A 382 -30.51 -17.52 -3.47
CA GLY A 382 -31.23 -17.37 -2.20
C GLY A 382 -30.39 -17.03 -0.99
N ILE A 383 -29.27 -16.32 -1.22
CA ILE A 383 -28.31 -15.90 -0.19
C ILE A 383 -28.09 -14.37 -0.16
N GLU A 384 -29.04 -13.59 -0.66
CA GLU A 384 -28.97 -12.12 -0.73
C GLU A 384 -28.74 -11.45 0.62
N ASN A 385 -29.11 -12.10 1.71
CA ASN A 385 -28.86 -11.62 3.07
C ASN A 385 -27.35 -11.57 3.45
N GLN A 386 -26.50 -12.24 2.68
CA GLN A 386 -25.05 -12.19 2.84
C GLN A 386 -24.41 -11.02 2.07
N TRP A 387 -25.12 -10.35 1.16
CA TRP A 387 -24.60 -9.20 0.42
C TRP A 387 -24.68 -7.92 1.25
N ARG A 388 -23.54 -7.22 1.39
CA ARG A 388 -23.39 -6.06 2.30
C ARG A 388 -23.06 -4.74 1.57
N GLY A 389 -23.39 -4.61 0.31
CA GLY A 389 -23.07 -3.45 -0.52
C GLY A 389 -21.98 -3.76 -1.53
N PHE A 390 -21.21 -2.76 -1.96
CA PHE A 390 -20.07 -3.01 -2.85
C PHE A 390 -19.06 -3.93 -2.14
N PRO A 391 -18.72 -5.07 -2.73
CA PRO A 391 -17.82 -6.03 -2.10
C PRO A 391 -16.36 -5.65 -2.38
N GLY A 392 -15.83 -4.70 -1.65
CA GLY A 392 -14.45 -4.25 -1.81
C GLY A 392 -14.22 -2.82 -1.33
N HIS A 393 -12.97 -2.39 -1.40
CA HIS A 393 -12.47 -1.11 -0.94
C HIS A 393 -11.41 -0.56 -1.90
N PHE A 394 -11.03 0.71 -1.75
CA PHE A 394 -9.90 1.27 -2.47
C PHE A 394 -8.58 0.69 -1.96
N VAL A 395 -7.60 0.58 -2.86
CA VAL A 395 -6.23 0.15 -2.57
C VAL A 395 -5.25 1.23 -3.03
N GLY A 396 -4.18 1.43 -2.30
CA GLY A 396 -3.14 2.39 -2.62
C GLY A 396 -2.00 2.39 -1.62
N MET A 397 -1.78 3.50 -0.92
CA MET A 397 -0.78 3.57 0.14
C MET A 397 -1.22 2.82 1.41
N ALA A 398 -2.50 2.54 1.53
CA ALA A 398 -3.05 1.59 2.49
C ALA A 398 -3.80 0.49 1.75
N THR A 399 -3.88 -0.70 2.33
CA THR A 399 -4.68 -1.82 1.80
C THR A 399 -6.15 -1.43 1.79
N HIS A 400 -6.67 -0.98 2.93
CA HIS A 400 -7.93 -0.24 2.99
C HIS A 400 -7.62 1.26 2.81
N ASP A 401 -7.51 1.70 1.54
CA ASP A 401 -7.10 3.08 1.26
C ASP A 401 -8.23 4.08 1.52
N VAL A 402 -7.91 5.34 1.41
CA VAL A 402 -8.77 6.48 1.75
C VAL A 402 -10.06 6.52 0.92
N LEU A 403 -11.11 7.09 1.50
CA LEU A 403 -12.47 7.18 1.00
C LEU A 403 -13.24 5.83 1.02
N SER A 404 -14.51 5.90 0.70
CA SER A 404 -15.38 4.72 0.55
C SER A 404 -15.80 4.54 -0.91
N THR A 405 -15.98 3.30 -1.33
CA THR A 405 -16.41 2.91 -2.68
C THR A 405 -17.89 3.28 -2.90
N ARG A 406 -18.12 4.56 -3.23
CA ARG A 406 -19.45 5.12 -3.51
C ARG A 406 -19.40 6.11 -4.66
N GLY A 407 -20.56 6.28 -5.32
CA GLY A 407 -20.74 7.25 -6.40
C GLY A 407 -20.02 6.85 -7.69
N PRO A 408 -19.65 7.81 -8.54
CA PRO A 408 -19.16 7.55 -9.88
C PRO A 408 -17.76 6.92 -9.88
N ILE A 409 -17.61 5.91 -10.71
CA ILE A 409 -16.35 5.22 -10.98
C ILE A 409 -15.48 6.10 -11.88
N LYS A 410 -14.20 6.27 -11.52
CA LYS A 410 -13.27 7.14 -12.22
C LYS A 410 -12.00 6.41 -12.65
N PRO A 411 -11.44 6.71 -13.83
CA PRO A 411 -10.12 6.19 -14.22
C PRO A 411 -9.04 6.57 -13.21
N GLY A 412 -8.07 5.69 -13.01
CA GLY A 412 -7.00 5.84 -12.05
C GLY A 412 -7.36 5.44 -10.63
N GLN A 413 -8.61 5.08 -10.35
CA GLN A 413 -8.98 4.41 -9.09
C GLN A 413 -8.54 2.96 -9.13
N ILE A 414 -8.15 2.43 -7.96
CA ILE A 414 -7.83 1.01 -7.77
C ILE A 414 -8.67 0.49 -6.62
N VAL A 415 -9.36 -0.63 -6.86
CA VAL A 415 -10.28 -1.24 -5.90
C VAL A 415 -10.08 -2.75 -5.83
N THR A 416 -10.37 -3.35 -4.68
CA THR A 416 -10.61 -4.79 -4.59
C THR A 416 -12.00 -5.15 -5.06
N VAL A 417 -12.18 -6.41 -5.47
CA VAL A 417 -13.50 -7.04 -5.62
C VAL A 417 -13.44 -8.42 -4.97
N GLU A 418 -14.11 -8.54 -3.84
CA GLU A 418 -13.99 -9.67 -2.89
C GLU A 418 -15.35 -10.08 -2.30
N PRO A 419 -16.31 -10.57 -3.08
CA PRO A 419 -17.55 -11.08 -2.51
C PRO A 419 -17.25 -12.22 -1.53
N ILE A 420 -18.12 -12.39 -0.54
CA ILE A 420 -17.94 -13.39 0.52
C ILE A 420 -19.20 -14.23 0.65
N ILE A 421 -19.03 -15.57 0.63
CA ILE A 421 -20.08 -16.53 0.94
C ILE A 421 -19.68 -17.34 2.16
N GLU A 422 -20.52 -17.35 3.19
CA GLU A 422 -20.23 -18.00 4.47
C GLU A 422 -21.32 -19.01 4.85
N PHE A 423 -20.87 -20.13 5.43
CA PHE A 423 -21.72 -21.14 6.09
C PHE A 423 -21.13 -21.46 7.46
N LEU A 424 -21.68 -20.82 8.50
CA LEU A 424 -21.15 -20.93 9.86
C LEU A 424 -21.29 -22.36 10.43
N ASP A 425 -22.36 -23.05 10.10
CA ASP A 425 -22.65 -24.42 10.51
C ASP A 425 -21.69 -25.45 9.87
N LYS A 426 -21.17 -25.13 8.69
CA LYS A 426 -20.21 -25.96 7.95
C LYS A 426 -18.76 -25.51 8.14
N GLN A 427 -18.57 -24.39 8.78
CA GLN A 427 -17.24 -23.72 8.86
C GLN A 427 -16.64 -23.52 7.46
N TRP A 428 -17.43 -22.98 6.53
CA TRP A 428 -17.01 -22.64 5.18
C TRP A 428 -17.02 -21.13 4.97
N HIS A 429 -16.00 -20.66 4.27
CA HIS A 429 -15.86 -19.29 3.79
C HIS A 429 -15.26 -19.34 2.39
N PHE A 430 -15.94 -18.71 1.43
CA PHE A 430 -15.44 -18.53 0.08
C PHE A 430 -15.21 -17.05 -0.13
N ARG A 431 -14.02 -16.70 -0.59
CA ARG A 431 -13.61 -15.36 -1.01
C ARG A 431 -12.62 -15.50 -2.15
N VAL A 432 -12.96 -14.92 -3.30
CA VAL A 432 -12.07 -14.76 -4.44
C VAL A 432 -11.92 -13.28 -4.69
N GLU A 433 -10.73 -12.78 -4.50
CA GLU A 433 -10.43 -11.36 -4.56
C GLU A 433 -9.38 -11.03 -5.60
N ASP A 434 -9.60 -9.96 -6.32
CA ASP A 434 -8.61 -9.33 -7.18
C ASP A 434 -8.56 -7.83 -6.95
N THR A 435 -7.36 -7.26 -7.06
CA THR A 435 -7.15 -5.80 -7.15
C THR A 435 -7.29 -5.35 -8.59
N ILE A 436 -8.20 -4.41 -8.84
CA ILE A 436 -8.64 -3.96 -10.15
C ILE A 436 -8.31 -2.48 -10.35
N LEU A 437 -7.57 -2.16 -11.42
CA LEU A 437 -7.36 -0.80 -11.89
C LEU A 437 -8.52 -0.38 -12.81
N ILE A 438 -9.14 0.73 -12.49
CA ILE A 438 -10.13 1.39 -13.37
C ILE A 438 -9.38 2.14 -14.44
N THR A 439 -9.64 1.79 -15.71
CA THR A 439 -9.10 2.47 -16.91
C THR A 439 -10.19 3.28 -17.63
N ASP A 440 -9.83 4.00 -18.66
CA ASP A 440 -10.82 4.64 -19.55
C ASP A 440 -11.64 3.62 -20.37
N GLY A 441 -11.20 2.36 -20.41
CA GLY A 441 -11.84 1.25 -21.12
C GLY A 441 -12.25 0.11 -20.20
N ALA A 442 -11.82 -1.09 -20.54
CA ALA A 442 -12.04 -2.28 -19.69
C ALA A 442 -11.17 -2.21 -18.43
N PRO A 443 -11.69 -2.65 -17.28
CA PRO A 443 -10.89 -2.72 -16.05
C PRO A 443 -9.69 -3.68 -16.22
N GLU A 444 -8.56 -3.34 -15.60
CA GLU A 444 -7.34 -4.14 -15.62
C GLU A 444 -7.18 -4.89 -14.29
N ASN A 445 -7.10 -6.21 -14.34
CA ASN A 445 -6.83 -7.04 -13.17
C ASN A 445 -5.33 -7.09 -12.89
N LEU A 446 -4.86 -6.43 -11.83
CA LEU A 446 -3.47 -6.35 -11.43
C LEU A 446 -2.94 -7.65 -10.81
N SER A 447 -3.84 -8.50 -10.28
CA SER A 447 -3.54 -9.77 -9.63
C SER A 447 -3.69 -11.00 -10.54
N SER A 448 -3.79 -10.81 -11.86
CA SER A 448 -4.11 -11.86 -12.84
C SER A 448 -3.07 -13.00 -12.95
N ALA A 449 -1.87 -12.83 -12.40
CA ALA A 449 -0.83 -13.87 -12.43
C ALA A 449 -1.10 -15.06 -11.49
N VAL A 450 -2.03 -14.95 -10.53
CA VAL A 450 -2.54 -16.08 -9.74
C VAL A 450 -3.92 -16.49 -10.26
N PRO A 451 -4.12 -17.78 -10.65
CA PRO A 451 -5.38 -18.22 -11.23
C PRO A 451 -6.54 -18.14 -10.23
N LYS A 452 -7.75 -17.93 -10.78
CA LYS A 452 -9.02 -17.96 -10.05
C LYS A 452 -10.07 -18.89 -10.67
N GLU A 453 -9.86 -19.34 -11.89
CA GLU A 453 -10.75 -20.33 -12.48
C GLU A 453 -10.61 -21.67 -11.72
N MET A 454 -11.73 -22.26 -11.33
CA MET A 454 -11.73 -23.44 -10.45
C MET A 454 -10.77 -24.55 -10.91
N LYS A 455 -10.80 -24.89 -12.20
CA LYS A 455 -9.94 -25.95 -12.76
C LYS A 455 -8.45 -25.60 -12.68
N GLU A 456 -8.10 -24.33 -12.83
CA GLU A 456 -6.73 -23.86 -12.76
C GLU A 456 -6.24 -23.83 -11.31
N VAL A 457 -7.11 -23.41 -10.37
CA VAL A 457 -6.81 -23.44 -8.93
C VAL A 457 -6.63 -24.89 -8.46
N GLU A 458 -7.53 -25.79 -8.84
CA GLU A 458 -7.42 -27.24 -8.53
C GLU A 458 -6.12 -27.85 -9.09
N ALA A 459 -5.72 -27.46 -10.30
CA ALA A 459 -4.49 -27.94 -10.91
C ALA A 459 -3.21 -27.35 -10.27
N LEU A 460 -3.33 -26.16 -9.66
CA LEU A 460 -2.19 -25.47 -9.03
C LEU A 460 -1.86 -26.06 -7.66
N VAL A 461 -2.84 -26.40 -6.84
CA VAL A 461 -2.62 -26.90 -5.47
C VAL A 461 -1.72 -28.14 -5.48
N GLY A 462 -0.57 -28.04 -4.76
CA GLY A 462 0.38 -29.16 -4.66
C GLY A 462 1.08 -29.54 -5.96
N SER A 463 1.08 -28.68 -6.97
CA SER A 463 1.72 -28.96 -8.28
C SER A 463 3.24 -28.82 -8.27
N ALA A 464 3.82 -28.10 -7.32
CA ALA A 464 5.26 -28.04 -7.14
C ALA A 464 5.78 -29.30 -6.44
N LYS A 465 6.82 -29.90 -7.00
CA LYS A 465 7.48 -31.10 -6.45
C LYS A 465 8.65 -30.74 -5.56
#